data_b53a2633b0744a91e183abce5216dd16
#
_entry.id   b53a2633b0744a91e183abce5216dd16
#
_cell.length_a   1.000
_cell.length_b   1.000
_cell.length_c   1.000
_cell.angle_alpha   90.00
_cell.angle_beta   90.00
_cell.angle_gamma   90.00
#
_symmetry.space_group_name_H-M   'P 1'
#
loop_
_entity.id
_entity.type
_entity.pdbx_description
1 polymer ?
#
loop_
_entity_poly.entity_id
_entity_poly.type
_entity_poly.pdbx_seq_one_letter_code
_entity_poly.pdbx_strand_id
1 'polypeptide(L)'
;MNERPLRFLNAVDLVRIETDMNNSVRGVTVQPRARGSPELFLAADVVLMSTGAKPATDFLRNSPSFPALRPDGSVEVDAALRVVGLQNVYAGGDIAAYPWDNGIVRIEHWNVACNHGRDIGRTIASGRLHPHRHVPVFWSGLTSPLRYAGTGLGYNQMHVDGEPDEAEFIAYYAKNDRVIGVATCV
;
A
#
# COMPACT_ATOMS: atom_id res chain seq x y z
N MET A 1 -34.90 -8.96 -2.69
CA MET A 1 -33.91 -8.30 -1.82
C MET A 1 -33.81 -6.86 -2.29
N ASN A 2 -34.09 -5.89 -1.42
CA ASN A 2 -33.91 -4.48 -1.78
C ASN A 2 -32.41 -4.23 -1.89
N GLU A 3 -31.90 -4.11 -3.09
CA GLU A 3 -30.53 -3.65 -3.35
C GLU A 3 -30.45 -2.21 -2.84
N ARG A 4 -29.78 -2.01 -1.70
CA ARG A 4 -29.43 -0.66 -1.28
C ARG A 4 -28.34 -0.18 -2.23
N PRO A 5 -28.55 0.91 -2.97
CA PRO A 5 -27.57 1.38 -3.95
C PRO A 5 -26.27 1.74 -3.22
N LEU A 6 -25.15 1.23 -3.73
CA LEU A 6 -23.83 1.65 -3.29
C LEU A 6 -23.63 3.12 -3.64
N ARG A 7 -23.19 3.93 -2.67
CA ARG A 7 -22.94 5.36 -2.87
C ARG A 7 -21.46 5.66 -2.67
N PHE A 8 -20.82 6.21 -3.68
CA PHE A 8 -19.45 6.71 -3.62
C PHE A 8 -19.44 8.20 -3.30
N LEU A 9 -18.58 8.61 -2.37
CA LEU A 9 -18.29 9.99 -2.06
C LEU A 9 -16.80 10.24 -2.28
N ASN A 10 -16.47 10.81 -3.42
CA ASN A 10 -15.10 11.15 -3.78
C ASN A 10 -14.73 12.55 -3.29
N ALA A 11 -13.43 12.81 -3.14
CA ALA A 11 -12.88 14.10 -2.73
C ALA A 11 -13.49 14.62 -1.41
N VAL A 12 -13.60 13.74 -0.41
CA VAL A 12 -13.95 14.06 0.96
C VAL A 12 -12.88 13.60 1.92
N ASP A 13 -12.71 14.32 3.02
CA ASP A 13 -11.86 13.92 4.14
C ASP A 13 -12.75 13.50 5.32
N LEU A 14 -12.42 12.39 5.98
CA LEU A 14 -13.07 11.99 7.22
C LEU A 14 -12.63 12.96 8.33
N VAL A 15 -13.59 13.65 8.93
CA VAL A 15 -13.34 14.58 10.04
C VAL A 15 -13.39 13.84 11.37
N ARG A 16 -14.50 13.11 11.62
CA ARG A 16 -14.70 12.35 12.85
C ARG A 16 -15.75 11.26 12.70
N ILE A 17 -15.66 10.28 13.57
CA ILE A 17 -16.72 9.27 13.77
C ILE A 17 -17.62 9.80 14.90
N GLU A 18 -18.92 9.85 14.67
CA GLU A 18 -19.90 10.28 15.63
C GLU A 18 -20.43 9.09 16.45
N THR A 19 -20.49 9.25 17.76
CA THR A 19 -21.05 8.24 18.67
C THR A 19 -22.16 8.84 19.54
N ASP A 20 -23.02 8.01 20.10
CA ASP A 20 -23.96 8.38 21.13
C ASP A 20 -23.36 8.34 22.54
N MET A 21 -24.18 8.60 23.57
CA MET A 21 -23.76 8.56 24.99
C MET A 21 -23.31 7.16 25.47
N ASN A 22 -23.64 6.12 24.73
CA ASN A 22 -23.25 4.73 25.01
C ASN A 22 -22.02 4.28 24.20
N ASN A 23 -21.34 5.21 23.51
CA ASN A 23 -20.25 4.96 22.58
C ASN A 23 -20.63 4.10 21.35
N SER A 24 -21.93 4.01 21.02
CA SER A 24 -22.38 3.36 19.81
C SER A 24 -22.23 4.29 18.61
N VAL A 25 -21.79 3.77 17.47
CA VAL A 25 -21.61 4.56 16.24
C VAL A 25 -22.97 5.07 15.75
N ARG A 26 -23.04 6.35 15.44
CA ARG A 26 -24.21 7.00 14.79
C ARG A 26 -23.94 7.39 13.34
N GLY A 27 -22.67 7.52 12.97
CA GLY A 27 -22.29 7.93 11.63
C GLY A 27 -20.89 8.53 11.58
N VAL A 28 -20.62 9.19 10.47
CA VAL A 28 -19.37 9.91 10.23
C VAL A 28 -19.65 11.33 9.76
N THR A 29 -18.78 12.25 10.16
CA THR A 29 -18.74 13.61 9.60
C THR A 29 -17.58 13.68 8.62
N VAL A 30 -17.87 14.11 7.39
CA VAL A 30 -16.90 14.29 6.32
C VAL A 30 -16.87 15.72 5.83
N GLN A 31 -15.68 16.17 5.39
CA GLN A 31 -15.46 17.48 4.80
C GLN A 31 -15.21 17.34 3.30
N PRO A 32 -16.10 17.83 2.43
CA PRO A 32 -15.80 17.92 1.01
C PRO A 32 -14.59 18.84 0.74
N ARG A 33 -13.69 18.42 -0.17
CA ARG A 33 -12.50 19.21 -0.52
C ARG A 33 -12.79 20.45 -1.36
N ALA A 34 -14.00 20.59 -1.87
CA ALA A 34 -14.42 21.79 -2.57
C ALA A 34 -14.45 22.97 -1.58
N ARG A 35 -13.79 24.08 -1.98
CA ARG A 35 -13.62 25.26 -1.12
C ARG A 35 -14.99 25.83 -0.70
N GLY A 36 -15.18 26.03 0.60
CA GLY A 36 -16.40 26.61 1.16
C GLY A 36 -17.57 25.64 1.33
N SER A 37 -17.40 24.35 1.04
CA SER A 37 -18.43 23.35 1.33
C SER A 37 -18.58 23.13 2.82
N PRO A 38 -19.80 22.97 3.35
CA PRO A 38 -20.02 22.61 4.74
C PRO A 38 -19.66 21.15 5.00
N GLU A 39 -19.35 20.83 6.25
CA GLU A 39 -19.28 19.44 6.71
C GLU A 39 -20.62 18.71 6.46
N LEU A 40 -20.53 17.44 6.13
CA LEU A 40 -21.69 16.57 5.91
C LEU A 40 -21.68 15.44 6.94
N PHE A 41 -22.82 15.25 7.60
CA PHE A 41 -23.04 14.09 8.44
C PHE A 41 -23.67 12.96 7.61
N LEU A 42 -23.11 11.76 7.74
CA LEU A 42 -23.59 10.54 7.10
C LEU A 42 -23.93 9.54 8.19
N ALA A 43 -25.19 9.22 8.32
CA ALA A 43 -25.65 8.23 9.30
C ALA A 43 -25.16 6.83 8.93
N ALA A 44 -24.63 6.11 9.91
CA ALA A 44 -24.16 4.73 9.75
C ALA A 44 -24.23 3.98 11.08
N ASP A 45 -24.61 2.73 11.04
CA ASP A 45 -24.61 1.83 12.19
C ASP A 45 -23.25 1.15 12.39
N VAL A 46 -22.46 1.06 11.32
CA VAL A 46 -21.11 0.49 11.30
C VAL A 46 -20.18 1.32 10.42
N VAL A 47 -18.97 1.56 10.88
CA VAL A 47 -17.91 2.24 10.13
C VAL A 47 -16.73 1.30 9.97
N LEU A 48 -16.35 1.01 8.73
CA LEU A 48 -15.15 0.26 8.38
C LEU A 48 -14.08 1.21 7.87
N MET A 49 -12.94 1.25 8.55
CA MET A 49 -11.79 2.05 8.15
C MET A 49 -10.79 1.19 7.41
N SER A 50 -10.60 1.46 6.11
CA SER A 50 -9.60 0.80 5.27
C SER A 50 -8.65 1.85 4.67
N THR A 51 -7.95 2.57 5.56
CA THR A 51 -7.15 3.76 5.23
C THR A 51 -5.65 3.48 5.12
N GLY A 52 -5.27 2.22 4.95
CA GLY A 52 -3.88 1.77 4.90
C GLY A 52 -3.32 1.43 6.29
N ALA A 53 -2.02 1.12 6.33
CA ALA A 53 -1.33 0.70 7.54
C ALA A 53 -0.15 1.62 7.85
N LYS A 54 0.21 1.69 9.12
CA LYS A 54 1.47 2.30 9.58
C LYS A 54 2.46 1.20 9.92
N PRO A 55 3.76 1.39 9.64
CA PRO A 55 4.78 0.45 10.09
C PRO A 55 4.74 0.25 11.61
N ALA A 56 4.71 -1.00 12.07
CA ALA A 56 4.70 -1.34 13.50
C ALA A 56 6.13 -1.27 14.08
N THR A 57 6.73 -0.08 14.07
CA THR A 57 8.14 0.17 14.41
C THR A 57 8.32 1.00 15.69
N ASP A 58 7.27 1.24 16.46
CA ASP A 58 7.34 2.07 17.65
C ASP A 58 8.35 1.55 18.68
N PHE A 59 8.57 0.24 18.74
CA PHE A 59 9.57 -0.39 19.61
C PHE A 59 11.02 0.01 19.27
N LEU A 60 11.27 0.52 18.05
CA LEU A 60 12.59 0.96 17.59
C LEU A 60 12.86 2.43 17.92
N ARG A 61 11.82 3.26 18.14
CA ARG A 61 11.94 4.72 18.28
C ARG A 61 12.88 5.15 19.41
N ASN A 62 12.91 4.39 20.48
CA ASN A 62 13.69 4.71 21.67
C ASN A 62 14.98 3.87 21.80
N SER A 63 15.37 3.19 20.73
CA SER A 63 16.61 2.40 20.71
C SER A 63 17.79 3.29 20.32
N PRO A 64 18.73 3.59 21.24
CA PRO A 64 19.84 4.50 20.95
C PRO A 64 20.77 4.01 19.85
N SER A 65 20.81 2.69 19.63
CA SER A 65 21.67 2.04 18.66
C SER A 65 21.00 1.83 17.29
N PHE A 66 19.70 2.17 17.16
CA PHE A 66 18.99 1.98 15.91
C PHE A 66 18.94 3.29 15.13
N PRO A 67 19.17 3.26 13.79
CA PRO A 67 19.06 4.45 12.94
C PRO A 67 17.67 5.10 13.04
N ALA A 68 17.61 6.39 12.76
CA ALA A 68 16.34 7.10 12.72
C ALA A 68 15.39 6.46 11.70
N LEU A 69 14.15 6.25 12.10
CA LEU A 69 13.08 5.81 11.21
C LEU A 69 12.78 6.90 10.17
N ARG A 70 12.30 6.50 9.01
CA ARG A 70 11.80 7.43 7.99
C ARG A 70 10.58 8.21 8.51
N PRO A 71 10.20 9.33 7.86
CA PRO A 71 9.05 10.12 8.31
C PRO A 71 7.72 9.35 8.40
N ASP A 72 7.55 8.32 7.56
CA ASP A 72 6.38 7.43 7.58
C ASP A 72 6.47 6.33 8.66
N GLY A 73 7.56 6.28 9.41
CA GLY A 73 7.85 5.28 10.44
C GLY A 73 8.52 4.02 9.92
N SER A 74 8.83 3.92 8.63
CA SER A 74 9.49 2.74 8.07
C SER A 74 10.99 2.70 8.36
N VAL A 75 11.57 1.49 8.22
CA VAL A 75 12.99 1.22 8.35
C VAL A 75 13.63 1.25 6.96
N GLU A 76 14.64 2.10 6.77
CA GLU A 76 15.39 2.13 5.52
C GLU A 76 16.36 0.96 5.45
N VAL A 77 16.30 0.23 4.32
CA VAL A 77 17.17 -0.93 4.05
C VAL A 77 17.87 -0.79 2.70
N ASP A 78 18.98 -1.49 2.55
CA ASP A 78 19.69 -1.60 1.27
C ASP A 78 19.02 -2.63 0.33
N ALA A 79 19.58 -2.81 -0.85
CA ALA A 79 19.06 -3.76 -1.84
C ALA A 79 19.02 -5.22 -1.37
N ALA A 80 19.80 -5.58 -0.36
CA ALA A 80 19.81 -6.91 0.26
C ALA A 80 18.99 -6.95 1.56
N LEU A 81 18.14 -5.93 1.80
CA LEU A 81 17.26 -5.78 2.96
C LEU A 81 18.00 -5.66 4.30
N ARG A 82 19.27 -5.23 4.30
CA ARG A 82 19.98 -4.89 5.53
C ARG A 82 19.62 -3.48 5.94
N VAL A 83 19.43 -3.26 7.22
CA VAL A 83 19.19 -1.94 7.79
C VAL A 83 20.36 -1.01 7.53
N VAL A 84 20.11 0.12 6.90
CA VAL A 84 21.16 1.10 6.59
C VAL A 84 21.81 1.58 7.88
N GLY A 85 23.15 1.52 7.93
CA GLY A 85 23.93 1.92 9.11
C GLY A 85 24.15 0.81 10.15
N LEU A 86 23.59 -0.39 9.98
CA LEU A 86 23.81 -1.52 10.87
C LEU A 86 24.41 -2.73 10.15
N GLN A 87 25.21 -3.51 10.88
CA GLN A 87 25.71 -4.79 10.40
C GLN A 87 24.85 -5.93 10.94
N ASN A 88 24.56 -6.93 10.09
CA ASN A 88 23.85 -8.16 10.46
C ASN A 88 22.41 -7.91 11.00
N VAL A 89 21.84 -6.74 10.71
CA VAL A 89 20.44 -6.42 11.04
C VAL A 89 19.68 -6.26 9.74
N TYR A 90 18.56 -6.95 9.64
CA TYR A 90 17.70 -6.96 8.45
C TYR A 90 16.29 -6.53 8.82
N ALA A 91 15.60 -5.90 7.88
CA ALA A 91 14.17 -5.62 8.00
C ALA A 91 13.47 -6.01 6.69
N GLY A 92 12.31 -6.63 6.80
CA GLY A 92 11.51 -7.09 5.67
C GLY A 92 10.03 -6.97 5.93
N GLY A 93 9.23 -7.11 4.88
CA GLY A 93 7.78 -6.92 4.93
C GLY A 93 7.38 -5.46 5.02
N ASP A 94 6.23 -5.20 5.60
CA ASP A 94 5.54 -3.91 5.58
C ASP A 94 6.29 -2.76 6.27
N ILE A 95 7.29 -3.09 7.10
CA ILE A 95 8.12 -2.08 7.76
C ILE A 95 9.31 -1.62 6.92
N ALA A 96 9.68 -2.36 5.86
CA ALA A 96 10.91 -2.10 5.12
C ALA A 96 10.70 -1.13 3.97
N ALA A 97 11.50 -0.07 3.93
CA ALA A 97 11.62 0.84 2.80
C ALA A 97 12.92 0.51 2.05
N TYR A 98 12.82 0.01 0.85
CA TYR A 98 13.91 -0.57 0.08
C TYR A 98 14.06 0.10 -1.29
N PRO A 99 15.27 0.07 -1.89
CA PRO A 99 15.50 0.64 -3.20
C PRO A 99 14.79 -0.17 -4.29
N TRP A 100 14.09 0.54 -5.14
CA TRP A 100 13.42 -0.02 -6.31
C TRP A 100 13.51 0.97 -7.47
N ASP A 101 14.03 0.51 -8.60
CA ASP A 101 14.30 1.36 -9.76
C ASP A 101 15.14 2.58 -9.35
N ASN A 102 14.66 3.80 -9.51
CA ASN A 102 15.36 5.03 -9.16
C ASN A 102 14.84 5.69 -7.86
N GLY A 103 14.24 4.90 -6.97
CA GLY A 103 13.66 5.45 -5.73
C GLY A 103 13.65 4.46 -4.59
N ILE A 104 13.01 4.87 -3.50
CA ILE A 104 12.75 4.04 -2.33
C ILE A 104 11.24 3.76 -2.31
N VAL A 105 10.87 2.50 -2.18
CA VAL A 105 9.48 2.06 -2.08
C VAL A 105 9.24 1.29 -0.78
N ARG A 106 8.00 1.30 -0.33
CA ARG A 106 7.47 0.46 0.73
C ARG A 106 6.15 -0.12 0.24
N ILE A 107 6.05 -1.43 0.16
CA ILE A 107 4.90 -2.13 -0.39
C ILE A 107 4.33 -3.04 0.68
N GLU A 108 3.12 -2.72 1.11
CA GLU A 108 2.36 -3.44 2.14
C GLU A 108 1.59 -4.58 1.48
N HIS A 109 2.29 -5.69 1.23
CA HIS A 109 1.66 -6.86 0.62
C HIS A 109 2.34 -8.15 1.09
N TRP A 110 1.54 -9.15 1.47
CA TRP A 110 2.03 -10.44 1.99
C TRP A 110 3.03 -11.14 1.06
N ASN A 111 2.81 -11.06 -0.26
CA ASN A 111 3.72 -11.66 -1.24
C ASN A 111 5.10 -11.00 -1.22
N VAL A 112 5.15 -9.67 -1.11
CA VAL A 112 6.39 -8.92 -0.96
C VAL A 112 7.07 -9.30 0.36
N ALA A 113 6.33 -9.33 1.46
CA ALA A 113 6.86 -9.72 2.77
C ALA A 113 7.46 -11.14 2.76
N CYS A 114 6.77 -12.10 2.13
CA CYS A 114 7.28 -13.47 1.97
C CYS A 114 8.59 -13.52 1.15
N ASN A 115 8.69 -12.74 0.07
CA ASN A 115 9.90 -12.71 -0.75
C ASN A 115 11.04 -11.99 -0.04
N HIS A 116 10.78 -10.92 0.72
CA HIS A 116 11.76 -10.32 1.61
C HIS A 116 12.33 -11.34 2.60
N GLY A 117 11.46 -12.11 3.26
CA GLY A 117 11.90 -13.16 4.19
C GLY A 117 12.76 -14.23 3.53
N ARG A 118 12.42 -14.65 2.30
CA ARG A 118 13.23 -15.63 1.54
C ARG A 118 14.61 -15.09 1.19
N ASP A 119 14.70 -13.84 0.73
CA ASP A 119 15.98 -13.24 0.32
C ASP A 119 16.87 -12.96 1.53
N ILE A 120 16.31 -12.51 2.66
CA ILE A 120 17.01 -12.39 3.95
C ILE A 120 17.51 -13.76 4.40
N GLY A 121 16.65 -14.78 4.40
CA GLY A 121 17.01 -16.15 4.78
C GLY A 121 18.14 -16.71 3.92
N ARG A 122 18.12 -16.51 2.60
CA ARG A 122 19.20 -16.90 1.69
C ARG A 122 20.50 -16.17 2.00
N THR A 123 20.42 -14.86 2.26
CA THR A 123 21.57 -14.05 2.63
C THR A 123 22.25 -14.58 3.90
N ILE A 124 21.44 -14.84 4.94
CA ILE A 124 21.96 -15.36 6.22
C ILE A 124 22.55 -16.76 6.05
N ALA A 125 21.85 -17.66 5.35
CA ALA A 125 22.28 -19.04 5.20
C ALA A 125 23.55 -19.20 4.35
N SER A 126 23.72 -18.36 3.32
CA SER A 126 24.86 -18.45 2.40
C SER A 126 26.06 -17.57 2.80
N GLY A 127 25.85 -16.60 3.70
CA GLY A 127 26.82 -15.54 3.99
C GLY A 127 27.08 -14.58 2.82
N ARG A 128 26.27 -14.65 1.76
CA ARG A 128 26.38 -13.79 0.57
C ARG A 128 25.12 -12.93 0.45
N LEU A 129 25.28 -11.65 0.07
CA LEU A 129 24.17 -10.76 -0.15
C LEU A 129 23.33 -11.22 -1.36
N HIS A 130 22.03 -11.38 -1.15
CA HIS A 130 21.03 -11.64 -2.18
C HIS A 130 20.14 -10.41 -2.34
N PRO A 131 20.41 -9.55 -3.35
CA PRO A 131 19.57 -8.38 -3.60
C PRO A 131 18.15 -8.78 -3.92
N HIS A 132 17.20 -8.08 -3.30
CA HIS A 132 15.78 -8.26 -3.59
C HIS A 132 15.46 -7.74 -5.00
N ARG A 133 14.92 -8.62 -5.87
CA ARG A 133 14.58 -8.32 -7.28
C ARG A 133 13.20 -8.83 -7.67
N HIS A 134 12.39 -9.21 -6.68
CA HIS A 134 11.08 -9.75 -6.95
C HIS A 134 10.12 -8.64 -7.39
N VAL A 135 9.54 -8.79 -8.58
CA VAL A 135 8.49 -7.88 -9.07
C VAL A 135 7.24 -8.08 -8.21
N PRO A 136 6.72 -7.02 -7.59
CA PRO A 136 5.49 -7.13 -6.80
C PRO A 136 4.33 -7.63 -7.66
N VAL A 137 3.56 -8.56 -7.13
CA VAL A 137 2.34 -9.06 -7.75
C VAL A 137 1.19 -9.01 -6.76
N PHE A 138 0.03 -8.66 -7.26
CA PHE A 138 -1.21 -8.59 -6.50
C PHE A 138 -2.32 -9.27 -7.31
N TRP A 139 -3.28 -9.86 -6.64
CA TRP A 139 -4.50 -10.35 -7.26
C TRP A 139 -5.68 -10.21 -6.31
N SER A 140 -6.87 -10.02 -6.87
CA SER A 140 -8.14 -9.99 -6.15
C SER A 140 -9.16 -10.79 -6.95
N GLY A 141 -9.96 -11.60 -6.26
CA GLY A 141 -11.00 -12.43 -6.85
C GLY A 141 -12.40 -12.09 -6.34
N LEU A 142 -12.65 -10.83 -5.93
CA LEU A 142 -13.93 -10.45 -5.30
C LEU A 142 -15.12 -10.62 -6.27
N THR A 143 -15.17 -9.85 -7.35
CA THR A 143 -16.23 -9.95 -8.36
C THR A 143 -15.68 -10.39 -9.70
N SER A 144 -14.55 -9.85 -10.07
CA SER A 144 -13.80 -10.17 -11.28
C SER A 144 -12.32 -10.36 -10.92
N PRO A 145 -11.61 -11.30 -11.58
CA PRO A 145 -10.23 -11.63 -11.24
C PRO A 145 -9.28 -10.53 -11.69
N LEU A 146 -9.07 -9.53 -10.84
CA LEU A 146 -8.07 -8.50 -11.08
C LEU A 146 -6.69 -9.01 -10.71
N ARG A 147 -5.73 -8.92 -11.62
CA ARG A 147 -4.31 -9.22 -11.41
C ARG A 147 -3.48 -7.99 -11.70
N TYR A 148 -2.42 -7.80 -10.92
CA TYR A 148 -1.50 -6.69 -11.10
C TYR A 148 -0.06 -7.15 -10.88
N ALA A 149 0.85 -6.70 -11.73
CA ALA A 149 2.28 -6.93 -11.59
C ALA A 149 3.04 -5.62 -11.80
N GLY A 150 4.07 -5.37 -10.99
CA GLY A 150 4.86 -4.15 -11.04
C GLY A 150 4.54 -3.17 -9.92
N THR A 151 5.09 -1.98 -9.98
CA THR A 151 4.79 -0.91 -9.02
C THR A 151 3.88 0.18 -9.59
N GLY A 152 3.92 0.41 -10.91
CA GLY A 152 3.22 1.50 -11.57
C GLY A 152 3.57 2.91 -11.06
N LEU A 153 4.50 3.03 -10.13
CA LEU A 153 4.81 4.31 -9.48
C LEU A 153 5.46 5.29 -10.45
N GLY A 154 4.82 6.45 -10.59
CA GLY A 154 5.33 7.53 -11.43
C GLY A 154 5.23 7.22 -12.93
N TYR A 155 4.25 6.39 -13.34
CA TYR A 155 3.94 6.23 -14.76
C TYR A 155 3.55 7.59 -15.39
N ASN A 156 3.90 7.77 -16.65
CA ASN A 156 3.54 8.95 -17.45
C ASN A 156 2.81 8.59 -18.74
N GLN A 157 2.62 7.29 -18.99
CA GLN A 157 1.88 6.75 -20.14
C GLN A 157 1.03 5.58 -19.65
N MET A 158 -0.17 5.47 -20.18
CA MET A 158 -1.06 4.33 -19.94
C MET A 158 -1.71 3.92 -21.25
N HIS A 159 -1.72 2.62 -21.51
CA HIS A 159 -2.44 2.02 -22.61
C HIS A 159 -3.39 0.96 -22.07
N VAL A 160 -4.60 0.91 -22.59
CA VAL A 160 -5.62 -0.07 -22.19
C VAL A 160 -6.14 -0.78 -23.42
N ASP A 161 -6.04 -2.10 -23.40
CA ASP A 161 -6.66 -2.99 -24.37
C ASP A 161 -7.90 -3.62 -23.73
N GLY A 162 -9.02 -3.65 -24.47
CA GLY A 162 -10.28 -4.22 -24.00
C GLY A 162 -11.22 -3.19 -23.35
N GLU A 163 -12.21 -3.69 -22.61
CA GLU A 163 -13.33 -2.91 -22.07
C GLU A 163 -13.31 -2.91 -20.54
N PRO A 164 -12.75 -1.87 -19.88
CA PRO A 164 -12.66 -1.79 -18.43
C PRO A 164 -14.02 -1.83 -17.71
N ASP A 165 -15.05 -1.25 -18.32
CA ASP A 165 -16.42 -1.22 -17.76
C ASP A 165 -17.06 -2.61 -17.71
N GLU A 166 -16.60 -3.51 -18.56
CA GLU A 166 -17.02 -4.92 -18.62
C GLU A 166 -16.09 -5.84 -17.81
N ALA A 167 -15.06 -5.27 -17.18
CA ALA A 167 -14.01 -5.99 -16.48
C ALA A 167 -13.25 -6.99 -17.38
N GLU A 168 -13.09 -6.67 -18.66
CA GLU A 168 -12.34 -7.42 -19.66
C GLU A 168 -11.27 -6.53 -20.28
N PHE A 169 -10.12 -6.39 -19.60
CA PHE A 169 -9.07 -5.47 -20.05
C PHE A 169 -7.66 -5.89 -19.63
N ILE A 170 -6.68 -5.32 -20.34
CA ILE A 170 -5.27 -5.27 -19.93
C ILE A 170 -4.85 -3.80 -19.96
N ALA A 171 -4.38 -3.28 -18.84
CA ALA A 171 -3.85 -1.94 -18.71
C ALA A 171 -2.33 -1.99 -18.49
N TYR A 172 -1.59 -1.29 -19.33
CA TYR A 172 -0.15 -1.14 -19.27
C TYR A 172 0.20 0.23 -18.74
N TYR A 173 0.99 0.27 -17.67
CA TYR A 173 1.54 1.50 -17.10
C TYR A 173 2.99 1.62 -17.51
N ALA A 174 3.34 2.66 -18.24
CA ALA A 174 4.70 2.88 -18.71
C ALA A 174 5.28 4.19 -18.17
N LYS A 175 6.59 4.20 -18.03
CA LYS A 175 7.40 5.37 -17.71
C LYS A 175 8.51 5.47 -18.73
N ASN A 176 8.51 6.55 -19.52
CA ASN A 176 9.49 6.79 -20.58
C ASN A 176 9.62 5.56 -21.51
N ASP A 177 8.50 5.13 -22.08
CA ASP A 177 8.37 3.99 -23.00
C ASP A 177 8.73 2.61 -22.42
N ARG A 178 8.93 2.51 -21.12
CA ARG A 178 9.17 1.26 -20.42
C ARG A 178 7.98 0.88 -19.56
N VAL A 179 7.41 -0.30 -19.78
CA VAL A 179 6.33 -0.83 -18.94
C VAL A 179 6.87 -1.11 -17.54
N ILE A 180 6.22 -0.54 -16.51
CA ILE A 180 6.58 -0.64 -15.10
C ILE A 180 5.47 -1.25 -14.25
N GLY A 181 4.30 -1.47 -14.84
CA GLY A 181 3.18 -2.15 -14.21
C GLY A 181 2.16 -2.60 -15.26
N VAL A 182 1.49 -3.70 -14.96
CA VAL A 182 0.40 -4.24 -15.79
C VAL A 182 -0.74 -4.65 -14.87
N ALA A 183 -1.95 -4.20 -15.19
CA ALA A 183 -3.19 -4.68 -14.57
C ALA A 183 -4.00 -5.45 -15.60
N THR A 184 -4.62 -6.54 -15.21
CA THR A 184 -5.50 -7.31 -16.10
C THR A 184 -6.70 -7.85 -15.34
N CYS A 185 -7.83 -7.82 -16.02
CA CYS A 185 -9.08 -8.42 -15.60
C CYS A 185 -9.61 -9.21 -16.81
N VAL A 186 -9.35 -10.53 -16.85
CA VAL A 186 -9.75 -11.48 -17.90
C VAL A 186 -9.92 -12.87 -17.29
#